data_15097f7349b7789fa923f1c52252069f
#
_entry.id   15097f7349b7789fa923f1c52252069f
#
_cell.length_a   1.000
_cell.length_b   1.000
_cell.length_c   1.000
_cell.angle_alpha   90.00
_cell.angle_beta   90.00
_cell.angle_gamma   90.00
#
_symmetry.space_group_name_H-M   'P 1'
#
loop_
_entity.id
_entity.type
_entity.pdbx_description
1 polymer ?
#
loop_
_entity_poly.entity_id
_entity_poly.type
_entity_poly.pdbx_seq_one_letter_code
_entity_poly.pdbx_strand_id
1 'polypeptide(L)'
;MKIDIFDTTLRDGFQQEGISPSVKDKIAIAKLIDDLGVSFIEGGWPGASPKEEEFFETAKRELNLKNAKLVSFGSTRKLNLSAKDDPQVKALVDSGTDYVCIVGKSSKLHITKALQTDVESAIDMAVDTILYLKSKGKKVFFDAEHFFDGYKEDSQTSLKILESVVTAGADCFIFCDTNGGTL
;
A
#
# COMPACT_ATOMS: atom_id res chain seq x y z
N MET A 1 -12.28 -6.63 22.01
CA MET A 1 -11.50 -6.68 20.77
C MET A 1 -11.48 -5.26 20.22
N LYS A 2 -10.31 -4.68 19.96
CA LYS A 2 -10.20 -3.36 19.31
C LYS A 2 -10.24 -3.60 17.79
N ILE A 3 -11.08 -2.86 17.07
CA ILE A 3 -11.14 -2.88 15.62
C ILE A 3 -10.53 -1.57 15.14
N ASP A 4 -9.55 -1.65 14.25
CA ASP A 4 -8.97 -0.50 13.57
C ASP A 4 -9.59 -0.38 12.16
N ILE A 5 -9.93 0.86 11.76
CA ILE A 5 -10.50 1.16 10.45
C ILE A 5 -9.41 1.78 9.58
N PHE A 6 -9.25 1.26 8.37
CA PHE A 6 -8.34 1.75 7.34
C PHE A 6 -9.16 2.37 6.21
N ASP A 7 -9.11 3.69 6.09
CA ASP A 7 -9.83 4.45 5.07
C ASP A 7 -8.97 4.68 3.83
N THR A 8 -9.48 4.37 2.65
CA THR A 8 -8.78 4.49 1.37
C THR A 8 -9.37 5.56 0.44
N THR A 9 -10.23 6.44 0.96
CA THR A 9 -10.91 7.47 0.17
C THR A 9 -9.93 8.34 -0.63
N LEU A 10 -8.81 8.77 0.00
CA LEU A 10 -7.86 9.70 -0.62
C LEU A 10 -6.93 9.05 -1.65
N ARG A 11 -6.90 7.73 -1.73
CA ARG A 11 -6.13 6.97 -2.73
C ARG A 11 -7.05 6.22 -3.66
N ASP A 12 -7.68 5.14 -3.22
CA ASP A 12 -8.52 4.27 -4.06
C ASP A 12 -9.82 4.98 -4.48
N GLY A 13 -10.47 5.63 -3.52
CA GLY A 13 -11.70 6.39 -3.79
C GLY A 13 -11.52 7.49 -4.84
N PHE A 14 -10.34 8.10 -4.92
CA PHE A 14 -10.04 9.14 -5.90
C PHE A 14 -9.57 8.62 -7.27
N GLN A 15 -9.44 7.33 -7.44
CA GLN A 15 -9.22 6.71 -8.76
C GLN A 15 -10.49 6.63 -9.61
N GLN A 16 -11.64 6.97 -9.02
CA GLN A 16 -12.91 7.01 -9.73
C GLN A 16 -12.88 8.07 -10.85
N GLU A 17 -13.43 7.72 -12.03
CA GLU A 17 -13.53 8.62 -13.16
C GLU A 17 -14.32 9.90 -12.80
N GLY A 18 -13.83 11.04 -13.26
CA GLY A 18 -14.46 12.35 -12.99
C GLY A 18 -14.10 13.00 -11.65
N ILE A 19 -13.34 12.31 -10.79
CA ILE A 19 -12.89 12.86 -9.51
C ILE A 19 -11.40 13.27 -9.61
N SER A 20 -11.12 14.57 -9.41
CA SER A 20 -9.75 15.08 -9.41
C SER A 20 -9.59 16.17 -8.34
N PRO A 21 -9.54 15.82 -7.06
CA PRO A 21 -9.43 16.79 -5.97
C PRO A 21 -8.09 17.53 -6.02
N SER A 22 -8.07 18.78 -5.56
CA SER A 22 -6.84 19.51 -5.33
C SER A 22 -6.12 18.98 -4.08
N VAL A 23 -4.82 19.36 -3.90
CA VAL A 23 -4.09 19.05 -2.66
C VAL A 23 -4.82 19.62 -1.43
N LYS A 24 -5.39 20.82 -1.53
CA LYS A 24 -6.19 21.44 -0.45
C LYS A 24 -7.43 20.62 -0.11
N ASP A 25 -8.12 20.09 -1.12
CA ASP A 25 -9.28 19.21 -0.90
C ASP A 25 -8.85 17.92 -0.18
N LYS A 26 -7.76 17.31 -0.61
CA LYS A 26 -7.22 16.11 0.06
C LYS A 26 -6.91 16.37 1.53
N ILE A 27 -6.25 17.50 1.85
CA ILE A 27 -5.96 17.90 3.24
C ILE A 27 -7.26 18.13 4.05
N ALA A 28 -8.25 18.81 3.46
CA ALA A 28 -9.51 19.04 4.13
C ALA A 28 -10.28 17.74 4.40
N ILE A 29 -10.34 16.86 3.42
CA ILE A 29 -11.00 15.55 3.54
C ILE A 29 -10.26 14.66 4.55
N ALA A 30 -8.92 14.66 4.56
CA ALA A 30 -8.15 13.93 5.56
C ALA A 30 -8.52 14.33 7.00
N LYS A 31 -8.72 15.63 7.27
CA LYS A 31 -9.16 16.13 8.58
C LYS A 31 -10.56 15.66 8.94
N LEU A 32 -11.48 15.63 7.97
CA LEU A 32 -12.85 15.13 8.20
C LEU A 32 -12.87 13.62 8.48
N ILE A 33 -12.04 12.85 7.78
CA ILE A 33 -11.89 11.40 8.02
C ILE A 33 -11.26 11.17 9.41
N ASP A 34 -10.28 11.97 9.81
CA ASP A 34 -9.69 11.90 11.16
C ASP A 34 -10.74 12.18 12.25
N ASP A 35 -11.62 13.18 12.04
CA ASP A 35 -12.70 13.51 12.97
C ASP A 35 -13.74 12.38 13.10
N LEU A 36 -13.87 11.49 12.11
CA LEU A 36 -14.69 10.26 12.21
C LEU A 36 -14.06 9.21 13.15
N GLY A 37 -12.78 9.38 13.52
CA GLY A 37 -12.10 8.48 14.45
C GLY A 37 -11.56 7.20 13.80
N VAL A 38 -11.29 7.16 12.50
CA VAL A 38 -10.62 6.05 11.84
C VAL A 38 -9.17 5.92 12.33
N SER A 39 -8.61 4.72 12.23
CA SER A 39 -7.25 4.45 12.73
C SER A 39 -6.17 4.79 11.70
N PHE A 40 -6.46 4.63 10.40
CA PHE A 40 -5.52 4.87 9.31
C PHE A 40 -6.20 5.54 8.13
N ILE A 41 -5.48 6.44 7.46
CA ILE A 41 -5.90 7.13 6.23
C ILE A 41 -4.84 6.88 5.16
N GLU A 42 -5.20 6.19 4.10
CA GLU A 42 -4.32 5.99 2.94
C GLU A 42 -4.32 7.25 2.09
N GLY A 43 -3.24 8.03 2.20
CA GLY A 43 -3.19 9.39 1.66
C GLY A 43 -2.98 9.46 0.14
N GLY A 44 -2.37 8.43 -0.46
CA GLY A 44 -2.04 8.43 -1.88
C GLY A 44 -0.72 7.74 -2.19
N TRP A 45 -0.27 7.84 -3.44
CA TRP A 45 0.96 7.23 -3.94
C TRP A 45 2.03 8.30 -4.24
N PRO A 46 2.98 8.57 -3.32
CA PRO A 46 3.92 9.69 -3.45
C PRO A 46 4.77 9.68 -4.72
N GLY A 47 5.06 8.49 -5.27
CA GLY A 47 5.84 8.37 -6.51
C GLY A 47 5.00 8.39 -7.80
N ALA A 48 3.69 8.57 -7.75
CA ALA A 48 2.82 8.46 -8.91
C ALA A 48 2.75 9.73 -9.76
N SER A 49 2.80 10.91 -9.13
CA SER A 49 2.70 12.20 -9.81
C SER A 49 3.21 13.34 -8.94
N PRO A 50 3.56 14.49 -9.55
CA PRO A 50 3.95 15.69 -8.80
C PRO A 50 2.88 16.17 -7.81
N LYS A 51 1.59 15.97 -8.12
CA LYS A 51 0.47 16.30 -7.24
C LYS A 51 0.46 15.44 -5.99
N GLU A 52 0.75 14.15 -6.12
CA GLU A 52 0.85 13.26 -4.98
C GLU A 52 2.07 13.59 -4.11
N GLU A 53 3.20 13.95 -4.70
CA GLU A 53 4.37 14.44 -3.97
C GLU A 53 4.04 15.73 -3.21
N GLU A 54 3.38 16.71 -3.86
CA GLU A 54 2.93 17.96 -3.24
C GLU A 54 1.97 17.70 -2.06
N PHE A 55 1.08 16.70 -2.18
CA PHE A 55 0.19 16.32 -1.08
C PHE A 55 0.98 15.89 0.16
N PHE A 56 1.95 14.98 0.01
CA PHE A 56 2.76 14.51 1.15
C PHE A 56 3.63 15.61 1.74
N GLU A 57 4.23 16.48 0.91
CA GLU A 57 4.98 17.63 1.40
C GLU A 57 4.10 18.64 2.15
N THR A 58 2.87 18.85 1.70
CA THR A 58 1.90 19.70 2.39
C THR A 58 1.41 19.04 3.68
N ALA A 59 1.13 17.74 3.63
CA ALA A 59 0.69 16.98 4.80
C ALA A 59 1.71 17.02 5.97
N LYS A 60 3.01 16.94 5.67
CA LYS A 60 4.07 17.09 6.68
C LYS A 60 3.98 18.40 7.46
N ARG A 61 3.54 19.47 6.83
CA ARG A 61 3.51 20.83 7.41
C ARG A 61 2.17 21.19 8.02
N GLU A 62 1.06 20.72 7.43
CA GLU A 62 -0.28 21.26 7.69
C GLU A 62 -1.27 20.24 8.23
N LEU A 63 -0.96 18.93 8.09
CA LEU A 63 -1.86 17.88 8.51
C LEU A 63 -1.49 17.37 9.91
N ASN A 64 -2.25 17.81 10.90
CA ASN A 64 -2.13 17.34 12.28
C ASN A 64 -3.35 16.46 12.62
N LEU A 65 -3.19 15.14 12.44
CA LEU A 65 -4.21 14.15 12.74
C LEU A 65 -4.19 13.81 14.25
N LYS A 66 -5.39 13.70 14.83
CA LYS A 66 -5.57 13.42 16.27
C LYS A 66 -5.79 11.92 16.52
N ASN A 67 -6.50 11.27 15.63
CA ASN A 67 -6.94 9.88 15.76
C ASN A 67 -6.22 8.96 14.79
N ALA A 68 -6.14 9.36 13.52
CA ALA A 68 -5.62 8.53 12.44
C ALA A 68 -4.10 8.64 12.27
N LYS A 69 -3.52 7.63 11.62
CA LYS A 69 -2.16 7.67 11.07
C LYS A 69 -2.24 7.79 9.56
N LEU A 70 -1.48 8.73 8.99
CA LEU A 70 -1.36 8.84 7.54
C LEU A 70 -0.48 7.70 7.02
N VAL A 71 -0.95 7.04 5.96
CA VAL A 71 -0.28 5.91 5.30
C VAL A 71 0.05 6.32 3.87
N SER A 72 1.28 6.15 3.43
CA SER A 72 1.64 6.26 2.01
C SER A 72 1.45 4.92 1.33
N PHE A 73 0.91 4.92 0.10
CA PHE A 73 0.69 3.74 -0.70
C PHE A 73 1.70 3.63 -1.83
N GLY A 74 2.07 2.42 -2.20
CA GLY A 74 2.91 2.13 -3.36
C GLY A 74 2.88 0.67 -3.73
N SER A 75 3.80 0.25 -4.59
CA SER A 75 3.97 -1.16 -4.97
C SER A 75 5.27 -1.74 -4.43
N THR A 76 5.41 -3.06 -4.52
CA THR A 76 6.70 -3.72 -4.41
C THR A 76 7.67 -3.16 -5.45
N ARG A 77 8.98 -3.29 -5.21
CA ARG A 77 10.00 -2.86 -6.17
C ARG A 77 9.81 -3.49 -7.55
N LYS A 78 10.39 -2.87 -8.56
CA LYS A 78 10.44 -3.44 -9.92
C LYS A 78 11.37 -4.65 -9.98
N LEU A 79 11.07 -5.59 -10.87
CA LEU A 79 11.81 -6.85 -11.03
C LEU A 79 13.33 -6.66 -11.18
N ASN A 80 13.74 -5.66 -11.95
CA ASN A 80 15.15 -5.45 -12.31
C ASN A 80 15.89 -4.45 -11.40
N LEU A 81 15.30 -4.03 -10.30
CA LEU A 81 15.90 -3.10 -9.33
C LEU A 81 15.94 -3.72 -7.95
N SER A 82 16.87 -3.32 -7.11
CA SER A 82 16.76 -3.56 -5.67
C SER A 82 15.83 -2.55 -5.03
N ALA A 83 15.24 -2.85 -3.88
CA ALA A 83 14.32 -1.92 -3.19
C ALA A 83 14.98 -0.56 -2.88
N LYS A 84 16.28 -0.55 -2.56
CA LYS A 84 17.04 0.69 -2.28
C LYS A 84 17.28 1.56 -3.51
N ASP A 85 17.25 0.97 -4.72
CA ASP A 85 17.53 1.65 -5.99
C ASP A 85 16.25 1.99 -6.75
N ASP A 86 15.09 1.51 -6.28
CA ASP A 86 13.79 1.77 -6.90
C ASP A 86 13.27 3.16 -6.50
N PRO A 87 13.07 4.09 -7.47
CA PRO A 87 12.58 5.43 -7.19
C PRO A 87 11.20 5.44 -6.51
N GLN A 88 10.33 4.48 -6.82
CA GLN A 88 8.99 4.37 -6.22
C GLN A 88 9.08 3.99 -4.74
N VAL A 89 9.93 3.03 -4.40
CA VAL A 89 10.17 2.63 -3.01
C VAL A 89 10.86 3.76 -2.24
N LYS A 90 11.78 4.48 -2.89
CA LYS A 90 12.42 5.65 -2.29
C LYS A 90 11.41 6.76 -1.98
N ALA A 91 10.46 7.04 -2.88
CA ALA A 91 9.40 8.01 -2.65
C ALA A 91 8.53 7.64 -1.42
N LEU A 92 8.32 6.35 -1.16
CA LEU A 92 7.65 5.88 0.06
C LEU A 92 8.46 6.21 1.33
N VAL A 93 9.78 6.01 1.29
CA VAL A 93 10.65 6.38 2.42
C VAL A 93 10.59 7.88 2.68
N ASP A 94 10.64 8.70 1.61
CA ASP A 94 10.73 10.15 1.65
C ASP A 94 9.36 10.83 1.90
N SER A 95 8.26 10.10 1.84
CA SER A 95 6.87 10.60 2.04
C SER A 95 6.64 11.29 3.39
N GLY A 96 7.45 10.98 4.39
CA GLY A 96 7.31 11.50 5.76
C GLY A 96 6.29 10.75 6.62
N THR A 97 5.65 9.70 6.10
CA THR A 97 4.75 8.85 6.88
C THR A 97 5.53 7.77 7.63
N ASP A 98 5.07 7.41 8.83
CA ASP A 98 5.60 6.26 9.58
C ASP A 98 5.05 4.93 9.03
N TYR A 99 3.87 4.96 8.43
CA TYR A 99 3.15 3.81 7.89
C TYR A 99 3.19 3.82 6.37
N VAL A 100 3.46 2.67 5.80
CA VAL A 100 3.51 2.45 4.35
C VAL A 100 2.68 1.22 4.02
N CYS A 101 1.78 1.33 3.05
CA CYS A 101 1.06 0.21 2.47
C CYS A 101 1.64 -0.09 1.09
N ILE A 102 2.08 -1.33 0.85
CA ILE A 102 2.59 -1.74 -0.45
C ILE A 102 1.71 -2.83 -1.04
N VAL A 103 1.29 -2.66 -2.29
CA VAL A 103 0.55 -3.69 -3.01
C VAL A 103 1.49 -4.69 -3.67
N GLY A 104 1.18 -5.97 -3.51
CA GLY A 104 1.82 -7.08 -4.23
C GLY A 104 0.79 -8.05 -4.77
N LYS A 105 1.12 -8.70 -5.89
CA LYS A 105 0.23 -9.71 -6.49
C LYS A 105 0.24 -10.98 -5.65
N SER A 106 -0.94 -11.51 -5.32
CA SER A 106 -1.12 -12.75 -4.56
C SER A 106 -1.84 -13.85 -5.35
N SER A 107 -2.19 -13.58 -6.61
CA SER A 107 -2.71 -14.55 -7.56
C SER A 107 -1.63 -14.93 -8.58
N LYS A 108 -1.43 -16.23 -8.78
CA LYS A 108 -0.48 -16.78 -9.77
C LYS A 108 -0.77 -16.27 -11.18
N LEU A 109 -2.06 -16.17 -11.55
CA LEU A 109 -2.48 -15.62 -12.84
C LEU A 109 -1.96 -14.18 -13.01
N HIS A 110 -2.14 -13.33 -12.01
CA HIS A 110 -1.71 -11.93 -12.05
C HIS A 110 -0.18 -11.79 -12.02
N ILE A 111 0.53 -12.64 -11.27
CA ILE A 111 1.99 -12.69 -11.28
C ILE A 111 2.51 -13.00 -12.69
N THR A 112 1.97 -14.04 -13.33
CA THR A 112 2.46 -14.49 -14.64
C THR A 112 2.03 -13.58 -15.79
N LYS A 113 0.80 -13.02 -15.75
CA LYS A 113 0.24 -12.23 -16.86
C LYS A 113 0.49 -10.73 -16.72
N ALA A 114 0.35 -10.17 -15.51
CA ALA A 114 0.52 -8.73 -15.29
C ALA A 114 1.96 -8.35 -14.95
N LEU A 115 2.62 -9.07 -14.02
CA LEU A 115 4.03 -8.81 -13.72
C LEU A 115 5.00 -9.49 -14.71
N GLN A 116 4.51 -10.44 -15.52
CA GLN A 116 5.32 -11.20 -16.48
C GLN A 116 6.55 -11.88 -15.85
N THR A 117 6.36 -12.44 -14.66
CA THR A 117 7.41 -13.09 -13.86
C THR A 117 6.88 -14.37 -13.21
N ASP A 118 7.73 -15.06 -12.47
CA ASP A 118 7.37 -16.23 -11.66
C ASP A 118 7.03 -15.85 -10.20
N VAL A 119 6.49 -16.83 -9.48
CA VAL A 119 6.07 -16.65 -8.07
C VAL A 119 7.25 -16.35 -7.16
N GLU A 120 8.39 -16.99 -7.37
CA GLU A 120 9.58 -16.78 -6.53
C GLU A 120 10.11 -15.35 -6.68
N SER A 121 10.15 -14.85 -7.91
CA SER A 121 10.55 -13.47 -8.20
C SER A 121 9.57 -12.46 -7.59
N ALA A 122 8.27 -12.73 -7.64
CA ALA A 122 7.26 -11.87 -7.02
C ALA A 122 7.40 -11.84 -5.49
N ILE A 123 7.69 -12.99 -4.87
CA ILE A 123 7.98 -13.08 -3.43
C ILE A 123 9.25 -12.30 -3.10
N ASP A 124 10.32 -12.46 -3.86
CA ASP A 124 11.57 -11.74 -3.65
C ASP A 124 11.39 -10.22 -3.74
N MET A 125 10.60 -9.74 -4.72
CA MET A 125 10.24 -8.33 -4.83
C MET A 125 9.54 -7.81 -3.57
N ALA A 126 8.58 -8.57 -3.03
CA ALA A 126 7.85 -8.20 -1.84
C ALA A 126 8.74 -8.21 -0.59
N VAL A 127 9.50 -9.28 -0.39
CA VAL A 127 10.39 -9.47 0.76
C VAL A 127 11.47 -8.39 0.80
N ASP A 128 12.18 -8.14 -0.31
CA ASP A 128 13.22 -7.12 -0.41
C ASP A 128 12.64 -5.72 -0.11
N THR A 129 11.45 -5.41 -0.64
CA THR A 129 10.79 -4.13 -0.37
C THR A 129 10.43 -3.97 1.11
N ILE A 130 9.85 -5.01 1.73
CA ILE A 130 9.50 -4.98 3.15
C ILE A 130 10.73 -4.79 4.01
N LEU A 131 11.77 -5.60 3.81
CA LEU A 131 13.01 -5.53 4.58
C LEU A 131 13.65 -4.14 4.46
N TYR A 132 13.69 -3.57 3.25
CA TYR A 132 14.22 -2.24 3.05
C TYR A 132 13.40 -1.16 3.78
N LEU A 133 12.07 -1.14 3.65
CA LEU A 133 11.20 -0.20 4.34
C LEU A 133 11.32 -0.35 5.87
N LYS A 134 11.37 -1.57 6.39
CA LYS A 134 11.60 -1.85 7.81
C LYS A 134 12.96 -1.32 8.27
N SER A 135 14.01 -1.45 7.45
CA SER A 135 15.33 -0.88 7.75
C SER A 135 15.34 0.64 7.85
N LYS A 136 14.34 1.31 7.24
CA LYS A 136 14.09 2.75 7.33
C LYS A 136 13.16 3.15 8.47
N GLY A 137 12.81 2.20 9.35
CA GLY A 137 11.94 2.43 10.51
C GLY A 137 10.45 2.49 10.18
N LYS A 138 10.04 2.13 8.96
CA LYS A 138 8.64 2.15 8.56
C LYS A 138 7.86 0.97 9.14
N LYS A 139 6.58 1.22 9.42
CA LYS A 139 5.57 0.18 9.63
C LYS A 139 4.99 -0.18 8.28
N VAL A 140 5.04 -1.47 7.93
CA VAL A 140 4.71 -1.93 6.58
C VAL A 140 3.44 -2.75 6.60
N PHE A 141 2.42 -2.30 5.84
CA PHE A 141 1.23 -3.05 5.51
C PHE A 141 1.40 -3.63 4.11
N PHE A 142 0.90 -4.83 3.90
CA PHE A 142 0.98 -5.50 2.62
C PHE A 142 -0.43 -5.81 2.09
N ASP A 143 -0.81 -5.16 0.99
CA ASP A 143 -2.02 -5.44 0.24
C ASP A 143 -1.80 -6.64 -0.67
N ALA A 144 -2.42 -7.77 -0.33
CA ALA A 144 -2.42 -8.96 -1.15
C ALA A 144 -3.51 -8.84 -2.24
N GLU A 145 -3.15 -8.22 -3.37
CA GLU A 145 -4.09 -7.97 -4.44
C GLU A 145 -4.57 -9.26 -5.09
N HIS A 146 -5.89 -9.37 -5.31
CA HIS A 146 -6.58 -10.58 -5.80
C HIS A 146 -6.37 -11.81 -4.91
N PHE A 147 -6.25 -11.62 -3.59
CA PHE A 147 -5.97 -12.73 -2.67
C PHE A 147 -7.03 -13.83 -2.74
N PHE A 148 -8.31 -13.47 -2.67
CA PHE A 148 -9.38 -14.47 -2.62
C PHE A 148 -9.50 -15.25 -3.92
N ASP A 149 -9.36 -14.61 -5.07
CA ASP A 149 -9.33 -15.30 -6.37
C ASP A 149 -8.09 -16.20 -6.49
N GLY A 150 -6.92 -15.68 -6.12
CA GLY A 150 -5.67 -16.44 -6.12
C GLY A 150 -5.73 -17.65 -5.19
N TYR A 151 -6.31 -17.49 -4.00
CA TYR A 151 -6.48 -18.58 -3.04
C TYR A 151 -7.42 -19.67 -3.57
N LYS A 152 -8.51 -19.31 -4.24
CA LYS A 152 -9.43 -20.26 -4.86
C LYS A 152 -8.77 -21.01 -6.04
N GLU A 153 -7.89 -20.33 -6.78
CA GLU A 153 -7.17 -20.89 -7.93
C GLU A 153 -5.99 -21.78 -7.50
N ASP A 154 -5.13 -21.27 -6.63
CA ASP A 154 -3.91 -21.93 -6.14
C ASP A 154 -3.60 -21.46 -4.71
N SER A 155 -4.24 -22.12 -3.72
CA SER A 155 -4.08 -21.78 -2.31
C SER A 155 -2.64 -21.90 -1.82
N GLN A 156 -1.86 -22.83 -2.36
CA GLN A 156 -0.46 -23.04 -1.96
C GLN A 156 0.38 -21.80 -2.31
N THR A 157 0.21 -21.27 -3.52
CA THR A 157 0.90 -20.03 -3.94
C THR A 157 0.50 -18.86 -3.06
N SER A 158 -0.80 -18.63 -2.84
CA SER A 158 -1.27 -17.50 -2.03
C SER A 158 -0.78 -17.58 -0.58
N LEU A 159 -0.80 -18.77 0.03
CA LEU A 159 -0.29 -18.99 1.39
C LEU A 159 1.23 -18.83 1.47
N LYS A 160 1.98 -19.31 0.48
CA LYS A 160 3.43 -19.12 0.40
C LYS A 160 3.81 -17.64 0.37
N ILE A 161 3.08 -16.82 -0.39
CA ILE A 161 3.28 -15.37 -0.42
C ILE A 161 3.01 -14.77 0.96
N LEU A 162 1.87 -15.12 1.57
CA LEU A 162 1.52 -14.67 2.92
C LEU A 162 2.63 -14.99 3.95
N GLU A 163 3.07 -16.24 3.99
CA GLU A 163 4.12 -16.68 4.92
C GLU A 163 5.44 -15.92 4.71
N SER A 164 5.82 -15.71 3.45
CA SER A 164 7.05 -14.98 3.09
C SER A 164 6.98 -13.51 3.54
N VAL A 165 5.86 -12.84 3.30
CA VAL A 165 5.62 -11.44 3.67
C VAL A 165 5.58 -11.25 5.18
N VAL A 166 4.92 -12.16 5.91
CA VAL A 166 4.87 -12.15 7.38
C VAL A 166 6.27 -12.40 7.94
N THR A 167 7.00 -13.36 7.40
CA THR A 167 8.38 -13.68 7.82
C THR A 167 9.34 -12.50 7.57
N ALA A 168 9.14 -11.73 6.49
CA ALA A 168 9.89 -10.52 6.20
C ALA A 168 9.60 -9.37 7.19
N GLY A 169 8.56 -9.49 8.02
CA GLY A 169 8.23 -8.56 9.09
C GLY A 169 7.19 -7.51 8.72
N ALA A 170 6.29 -7.78 7.78
CA ALA A 170 5.12 -6.94 7.58
C ALA A 170 4.31 -6.82 8.88
N ASP A 171 3.89 -5.59 9.21
CA ASP A 171 3.13 -5.32 10.43
C ASP A 171 1.64 -5.64 10.28
N CYS A 172 1.13 -5.65 9.04
CA CYS A 172 -0.24 -6.04 8.70
C CYS A 172 -0.27 -6.67 7.31
N PHE A 173 -1.12 -7.69 7.15
CA PHE A 173 -1.45 -8.29 5.86
C PHE A 173 -2.92 -8.00 5.56
N ILE A 174 -3.20 -7.42 4.39
CA ILE A 174 -4.53 -7.02 3.97
C ILE A 174 -5.01 -7.96 2.86
N PHE A 175 -6.09 -8.68 3.11
CA PHE A 175 -6.73 -9.55 2.13
C PHE A 175 -7.63 -8.72 1.21
N CYS A 176 -7.19 -8.49 -0.03
CA CYS A 176 -7.96 -7.70 -0.99
C CYS A 176 -8.92 -8.59 -1.78
N ASP A 177 -10.23 -8.32 -1.65
CA ASP A 177 -11.25 -8.84 -2.55
C ASP A 177 -11.40 -7.91 -3.76
N THR A 178 -10.33 -7.87 -4.59
CA THR A 178 -10.14 -6.86 -5.65
C THR A 178 -11.26 -6.85 -6.67
N ASN A 179 -11.81 -8.03 -7.01
CA ASN A 179 -12.96 -8.12 -7.93
C ASN A 179 -14.30 -7.95 -7.22
N GLY A 180 -14.32 -8.06 -5.89
CA GLY A 180 -15.54 -8.07 -5.09
C GLY A 180 -16.32 -9.38 -5.20
N GLY A 181 -17.26 -9.59 -4.29
CA GLY A 181 -18.20 -10.71 -4.35
C GLY A 181 -17.69 -12.04 -3.78
N THR A 182 -16.61 -12.05 -3.03
CA THR A 182 -16.19 -13.24 -2.28
C THR A 182 -17.10 -13.42 -1.08
N LEU A 183 -17.71 -14.62 -0.96
CA LEU A 183 -18.59 -15.04 0.12
C LEU A 183 -17.95 -16.16 0.93
#